data_5d996d8422b49b808517023a5fab8442
#
_entry.id   5d996d8422b49b808517023a5fab8442
#
_cell.length_a   1.000
_cell.length_b   1.000
_cell.length_c   1.000
_cell.angle_alpha   90.00
_cell.angle_beta   90.00
_cell.angle_gamma   90.00
#
_symmetry.space_group_name_H-M   'P 1'
#
loop_
_entity.id
_entity.type
_entity.pdbx_description
1 polymer ?
#
loop_
_entity_poly.entity_id
_entity_poly.type
_entity_poly.pdbx_seq_one_letter_code
_entity_poly.pdbx_strand_id
1 'polypeptide(L)'
;MASAPPSESPGSDTVEQQDTAAGENVDPSVKLAELRGQAGVVMTINQVQRDSGGFVTVQAEIKNGGDQPANPAQWAGSESVIVRENLASVGGATLVDKVGKKRYYVLRDTDGRCLCTTKIRPLQPGDSTAVFMQFPAPPNTTTEVDFSVPTFATTSLKISG
;
A
#
# COMPACT_ATOMS: atom_id res chain seq x y z
N MET A 1 -15.34 36.39 14.80
CA MET A 1 -15.22 35.98 14.70
C MET A 1 -14.81 35.30 14.60
N ALA A 2 -14.68 35.14 14.37
CA ALA A 2 -14.36 34.47 14.21
C ALA A 2 -13.99 33.68 14.08
N SER A 3 -13.81 33.55 13.95
CA SER A 3 -13.49 32.82 13.72
C SER A 3 -13.14 32.08 13.47
N ALA A 4 -13.03 31.91 13.41
CA ALA A 4 -12.75 31.21 13.10
C ALA A 4 -12.42 30.48 12.84
N PRO A 5 -12.28 30.35 12.83
CA PRO A 5 -12.01 29.56 12.44
C PRO A 5 -11.70 28.71 12.31
N PRO A 6 -11.74 28.64 12.28
CA PRO A 6 -11.49 27.76 12.06
C PRO A 6 -11.07 26.98 11.89
N SER A 7 -11.07 27.00 11.92
CA SER A 7 -10.75 26.38 11.67
C SER A 7 -10.32 25.70 11.56
N GLU A 8 -10.27 25.71 11.69
CA GLU A 8 -9.86 25.18 11.53
C GLU A 8 -9.57 24.32 11.49
N SER A 9 -9.72 24.22 11.51
CA SER A 9 -9.45 23.52 11.43
C SER A 9 -9.20 22.76 11.33
N PRO A 10 -9.15 22.66 11.27
CA PRO A 10 -8.76 21.89 11.16
C PRO A 10 -8.39 21.15 11.19
N GLY A 11 -8.50 21.19 11.28
CA GLY A 11 -8.00 20.56 11.16
C GLY A 11 -7.59 19.84 11.28
N SER A 12 -7.67 19.88 11.38
CA SER A 12 -7.26 19.35 11.42
C SER A 12 -6.93 18.64 11.37
N ASP A 13 -7.05 18.66 11.44
CA ASP A 13 -6.70 18.11 11.25
C ASP A 13 -6.00 17.48 11.21
N THR A 14 -5.90 17.49 11.23
CA THR A 14 -5.25 17.07 11.07
C THR A 14 -4.63 16.31 11.25
N VAL A 15 -4.49 16.07 11.46
CA VAL A 15 -3.91 15.49 11.47
C VAL A 15 -3.43 14.69 11.32
N GLU A 16 -3.42 14.37 11.32
CA GLU A 16 -3.08 13.79 11.06
C GLU A 16 -2.52 13.47 10.47
N GLN A 17 -2.41 13.59 10.31
CA GLN A 17 -1.95 13.45 9.63
C GLN A 17 -1.18 13.13 9.47
N GLN A 18 -0.95 13.00 9.62
CA GLN A 18 -0.15 12.75 9.30
C GLN A 18 0.48 12.21 9.06
N ASP A 19 0.62 11.99 9.25
CA ASP A 19 1.29 11.48 8.91
C ASP A 19 1.67 10.90 8.08
N THR A 20 1.64 10.73 8.30
CA THR A 20 2.07 10.26 7.02
C THR A 20 1.39 10.96 5.87
N ALA A 21 2.12 11.26 4.88
CA ALA A 21 1.50 11.75 3.67
C ALA A 21 0.71 10.66 2.97
N ALA A 22 0.96 9.40 3.32
CA ALA A 22 0.26 8.28 2.71
C ALA A 22 -1.22 8.40 2.96
N GLY A 23 -2.03 8.32 1.93
CA GLY A 23 -3.47 8.38 2.01
C GLY A 23 -4.09 9.77 1.94
N GLU A 24 -3.30 10.82 2.08
CA GLU A 24 -3.85 12.18 2.14
C GLU A 24 -4.53 12.60 0.85
N ASN A 25 -3.93 12.26 -0.28
CA ASN A 25 -4.43 12.72 -1.59
C ASN A 25 -4.95 11.56 -2.42
N VAL A 26 -5.28 10.45 -1.78
CA VAL A 26 -5.75 9.28 -2.51
C VAL A 26 -7.22 9.43 -2.81
N ASP A 27 -7.56 9.28 -4.09
CA ASP A 27 -8.95 9.24 -4.53
C ASP A 27 -9.35 7.77 -4.62
N PRO A 28 -10.23 7.30 -3.72
CA PRO A 28 -10.62 5.89 -3.72
C PRO A 28 -11.45 5.48 -4.92
N SER A 29 -11.95 6.44 -5.71
CA SER A 29 -12.69 6.12 -6.92
C SER A 29 -11.78 5.82 -8.10
N VAL A 30 -10.48 6.17 -8.00
CA VAL A 30 -9.53 5.89 -9.07
C VAL A 30 -9.09 4.44 -8.98
N LYS A 31 -9.17 3.74 -10.11
CA LYS A 31 -8.74 2.35 -10.22
C LYS A 31 -7.69 2.28 -11.31
N LEU A 32 -6.42 2.17 -10.93
CA LEU A 32 -5.32 2.04 -11.88
C LEU A 32 -5.11 0.58 -12.29
N ALA A 33 -5.38 -0.34 -11.39
CA ALA A 33 -5.22 -1.76 -11.63
C ALA A 33 -5.98 -2.54 -10.57
N GLU A 34 -6.18 -3.82 -10.83
CA GLU A 34 -6.87 -4.70 -9.90
C GLU A 34 -6.13 -6.03 -9.85
N LEU A 35 -5.85 -6.50 -8.64
CA LEU A 35 -5.20 -7.78 -8.42
C LEU A 35 -6.19 -8.71 -7.73
N ARG A 36 -6.40 -9.88 -8.33
CA ARG A 36 -7.26 -10.88 -7.71
C ARG A 36 -6.45 -11.71 -6.74
N GLY A 37 -6.97 -11.85 -5.54
CA GLY A 37 -6.42 -12.72 -4.53
C GLY A 37 -7.19 -14.02 -4.46
N GLN A 38 -7.15 -14.65 -3.28
CA GLN A 38 -7.83 -15.91 -3.04
C GLN A 38 -9.24 -15.66 -2.52
N ALA A 39 -10.16 -16.58 -2.82
CA ALA A 39 -11.49 -16.63 -2.22
C ALA A 39 -12.27 -15.32 -2.35
N GLY A 40 -12.16 -14.63 -3.49
CA GLY A 40 -12.92 -13.42 -3.74
C GLY A 40 -12.32 -12.14 -3.21
N VAL A 41 -11.12 -12.21 -2.63
CA VAL A 41 -10.41 -11.01 -2.16
C VAL A 41 -9.79 -10.31 -3.36
N VAL A 42 -9.92 -8.99 -3.42
CA VAL A 42 -9.43 -8.19 -4.54
C VAL A 42 -8.71 -6.97 -3.97
N MET A 43 -7.56 -6.64 -4.57
CA MET A 43 -6.82 -5.41 -4.28
C MET A 43 -6.98 -4.47 -5.45
N THR A 44 -7.42 -3.24 -5.19
CA THR A 44 -7.55 -2.19 -6.20
C THR A 44 -6.47 -1.16 -5.94
N ILE A 45 -5.65 -0.88 -6.95
CA ILE A 45 -4.59 0.10 -6.86
C ILE A 45 -5.15 1.47 -7.20
N ASN A 46 -5.00 2.42 -6.27
CA ASN A 46 -5.54 3.77 -6.42
C ASN A 46 -4.47 4.78 -6.83
N GLN A 47 -3.23 4.57 -6.42
CA GLN A 47 -2.17 5.52 -6.73
C GLN A 47 -0.81 4.83 -6.69
N VAL A 48 0.07 5.20 -7.64
CA VAL A 48 1.46 4.77 -7.68
C VAL A 48 2.28 6.02 -7.96
N GLN A 49 2.93 6.57 -6.94
CA GLN A 49 3.49 7.91 -7.01
C GLN A 49 4.95 7.93 -6.59
N ARG A 50 5.83 8.48 -7.46
CA ARG A 50 7.18 8.85 -7.05
C ARG A 50 7.10 10.10 -6.21
N ASP A 51 7.84 10.12 -5.11
CA ASP A 51 7.96 11.33 -4.33
C ASP A 51 9.39 11.85 -4.41
N SER A 52 9.61 13.06 -3.90
CA SER A 52 10.90 13.73 -4.00
C SER A 52 11.96 13.14 -3.07
N GLY A 53 11.57 12.26 -2.15
CA GLY A 53 12.50 11.64 -1.22
C GLY A 53 13.18 10.38 -1.73
N GLY A 54 12.91 10.00 -2.98
CA GLY A 54 13.50 8.78 -3.55
C GLY A 54 12.67 7.54 -3.31
N PHE A 55 11.38 7.69 -3.08
CA PHE A 55 10.45 6.60 -2.81
C PHE A 55 9.39 6.51 -3.88
N VAL A 56 8.79 5.33 -4.00
CA VAL A 56 7.52 5.14 -4.70
C VAL A 56 6.54 4.64 -3.66
N THR A 57 5.39 5.30 -3.58
CA THR A 57 4.30 4.90 -2.69
C THR A 57 3.18 4.32 -3.51
N VAL A 58 2.75 3.12 -3.15
CA VAL A 58 1.58 2.46 -3.74
C VAL A 58 0.46 2.55 -2.71
N GLN A 59 -0.68 3.09 -3.14
CA GLN A 59 -1.88 3.18 -2.31
C GLN A 59 -2.94 2.28 -2.93
N ALA A 60 -3.61 1.49 -2.10
CA ALA A 60 -4.55 0.51 -2.58
C ALA A 60 -5.66 0.27 -1.56
N GLU A 61 -6.67 -0.45 -2.00
CA GLU A 61 -7.74 -0.92 -1.13
C GLU A 61 -7.88 -2.42 -1.32
N ILE A 62 -7.98 -3.16 -0.22
CA ILE A 62 -8.24 -4.59 -0.25
C ILE A 62 -9.68 -4.80 0.18
N LYS A 63 -10.44 -5.51 -0.65
CA LYS A 63 -11.84 -5.80 -0.36
C LYS A 63 -12.07 -7.29 -0.37
N ASN A 64 -12.81 -7.78 0.62
CA ASN A 64 -13.25 -9.16 0.65
C ASN A 64 -14.60 -9.26 -0.05
N GLY A 65 -14.58 -9.67 -1.31
CA GLY A 65 -15.80 -9.89 -2.09
C GLY A 65 -16.30 -11.32 -2.02
N GLY A 66 -15.66 -12.15 -1.20
CA GLY A 66 -16.08 -13.55 -1.02
C GLY A 66 -17.10 -13.70 0.10
N ASP A 67 -17.33 -14.95 0.48
CA ASP A 67 -18.32 -15.27 1.50
C ASP A 67 -17.72 -15.84 2.79
N GLN A 68 -16.39 -15.80 2.91
CA GLN A 68 -15.67 -16.24 4.10
C GLN A 68 -14.76 -15.12 4.58
N PRO A 69 -14.44 -15.08 5.88
CA PRO A 69 -13.47 -14.09 6.36
C PRO A 69 -12.12 -14.27 5.69
N ALA A 70 -11.45 -13.16 5.37
CA ALA A 70 -10.12 -13.16 4.76
C ALA A 70 -9.09 -12.86 5.83
N ASN A 71 -8.08 -13.74 5.94
CA ASN A 71 -7.00 -13.59 6.92
C ASN A 71 -5.80 -12.93 6.25
N PRO A 72 -5.33 -11.79 6.75
CA PRO A 72 -4.20 -11.07 6.13
C PRO A 72 -2.83 -11.66 6.42
N ALA A 73 -2.75 -12.75 7.17
CA ALA A 73 -1.45 -13.26 7.64
C ALA A 73 -0.44 -13.54 6.54
N GLN A 74 -0.90 -13.96 5.35
CA GLN A 74 0.02 -14.34 4.27
C GLN A 74 0.52 -13.15 3.44
N TRP A 75 -0.05 -11.99 3.62
CA TRP A 75 0.32 -10.82 2.80
C TRP A 75 1.68 -10.25 3.19
N ALA A 76 2.17 -10.58 4.38
CA ALA A 76 3.50 -10.20 4.82
C ALA A 76 4.59 -11.07 4.19
N GLY A 77 4.22 -12.13 3.52
CA GLY A 77 5.18 -13.07 2.95
C GLY A 77 5.68 -14.07 3.97
N SER A 78 6.83 -14.68 3.67
CA SER A 78 7.37 -15.76 4.51
C SER A 78 8.71 -15.41 5.13
N GLU A 79 9.25 -14.22 4.88
CA GLU A 79 10.52 -13.82 5.49
C GLU A 79 10.32 -13.61 7.00
N SER A 80 11.10 -14.30 7.83
CA SER A 80 10.83 -14.33 9.27
C SER A 80 10.90 -12.96 9.94
N VAL A 81 11.82 -12.09 9.49
CA VAL A 81 11.92 -10.75 10.08
C VAL A 81 10.68 -9.92 9.74
N ILE A 82 10.24 -9.96 8.48
CA ILE A 82 9.04 -9.24 8.08
C ILE A 82 7.82 -9.75 8.86
N VAL A 83 7.67 -11.06 8.96
CA VAL A 83 6.49 -11.63 9.64
C VAL A 83 6.50 -11.27 11.11
N ARG A 84 7.67 -11.41 11.76
CA ARG A 84 7.78 -11.19 13.20
C ARG A 84 7.56 -9.72 13.59
N GLU A 85 8.16 -8.80 12.83
CA GLU A 85 8.09 -7.38 13.16
C GLU A 85 6.87 -6.67 12.57
N ASN A 86 6.20 -7.29 11.60
CA ASN A 86 5.11 -6.65 10.87
C ASN A 86 3.94 -7.63 10.72
N LEU A 87 3.31 -7.94 11.83
CA LEU A 87 2.19 -8.88 11.83
C LEU A 87 1.04 -8.37 10.99
N ALA A 88 0.45 -9.26 10.22
CA ALA A 88 -0.73 -8.97 9.40
C ALA A 88 -0.52 -7.71 8.57
N SER A 89 0.56 -7.66 7.81
CA SER A 89 0.96 -6.50 7.02
C SER A 89 0.98 -6.83 5.53
N VAL A 90 1.14 -5.79 4.71
CA VAL A 90 1.42 -5.95 3.29
C VAL A 90 2.94 -5.87 3.01
N GLY A 91 3.75 -6.19 4.01
CA GLY A 91 5.21 -6.10 3.91
C GLY A 91 5.84 -7.09 2.94
N GLY A 92 5.09 -8.07 2.44
CA GLY A 92 5.59 -8.99 1.43
C GLY A 92 5.46 -8.50 0.00
N ALA A 93 4.96 -7.29 -0.20
CA ALA A 93 4.80 -6.73 -1.55
C ALA A 93 6.15 -6.47 -2.21
N THR A 94 6.19 -6.59 -3.53
CA THR A 94 7.41 -6.31 -4.31
C THR A 94 7.08 -5.59 -5.60
N LEU A 95 8.06 -4.81 -6.07
CA LEU A 95 8.05 -4.25 -7.42
C LEU A 95 9.19 -4.89 -8.21
N VAL A 96 8.95 -5.16 -9.49
CA VAL A 96 10.00 -5.68 -10.37
C VAL A 96 10.13 -4.75 -11.56
N ASP A 97 11.33 -4.21 -11.74
CA ASP A 97 11.71 -3.46 -12.94
C ASP A 97 12.26 -4.47 -13.93
N LYS A 98 11.46 -4.83 -14.94
CA LYS A 98 11.85 -5.86 -15.88
C LYS A 98 12.95 -5.39 -16.82
N VAL A 99 13.01 -4.10 -17.13
CA VAL A 99 14.04 -3.56 -18.00
C VAL A 99 15.38 -3.56 -17.29
N GLY A 100 15.40 -3.04 -16.05
CA GLY A 100 16.62 -3.04 -15.24
C GLY A 100 16.92 -4.36 -14.56
N LYS A 101 16.00 -5.32 -14.64
CA LYS A 101 16.12 -6.65 -14.02
C LYS A 101 16.40 -6.55 -12.52
N LYS A 102 15.62 -5.71 -11.85
CA LYS A 102 15.81 -5.47 -10.43
C LYS A 102 14.49 -5.59 -9.69
N ARG A 103 14.56 -6.20 -8.51
CA ARG A 103 13.41 -6.36 -7.62
C ARG A 103 13.56 -5.40 -6.45
N TYR A 104 12.48 -4.73 -6.11
CA TYR A 104 12.43 -3.79 -5.00
C TYR A 104 11.47 -4.33 -3.95
N TYR A 105 11.92 -4.27 -2.71
CA TYR A 105 11.14 -4.74 -1.56
C TYR A 105 10.61 -3.53 -0.80
N VAL A 106 9.55 -3.75 -0.03
CA VAL A 106 9.03 -2.70 0.84
C VAL A 106 10.15 -2.21 1.76
N LEU A 107 10.25 -0.89 1.90
CA LEU A 107 11.24 -0.27 2.77
C LEU A 107 10.98 -0.66 4.22
N ARG A 108 12.06 -0.75 5.00
CA ARG A 108 12.03 -1.05 6.42
C ARG A 108 12.89 -0.07 7.17
N ASP A 109 12.49 0.24 8.41
CA ASP A 109 13.34 1.05 9.29
C ASP A 109 14.39 0.16 9.96
N THR A 110 15.17 0.77 10.85
CA THR A 110 16.28 0.04 11.51
C THR A 110 15.80 -1.04 12.47
N ASP A 111 14.54 -1.00 12.88
CA ASP A 111 13.92 -2.02 13.73
C ASP A 111 13.25 -3.12 12.92
N GLY A 112 13.35 -3.07 11.60
CA GLY A 112 12.73 -4.05 10.73
C GLY A 112 11.26 -3.80 10.45
N ARG A 113 10.71 -2.66 10.86
CA ARG A 113 9.30 -2.35 10.59
C ARG A 113 9.16 -1.81 9.18
N CYS A 114 8.16 -2.31 8.49
CA CYS A 114 7.93 -1.90 7.12
C CYS A 114 7.32 -0.49 7.06
N LEU A 115 7.62 0.23 5.99
CA LEU A 115 6.90 1.46 5.66
C LEU A 115 5.67 1.04 4.87
N CYS A 116 4.74 0.41 5.57
CA CYS A 116 3.53 -0.16 4.98
C CYS A 116 2.47 -0.36 6.08
N THR A 117 1.26 -0.66 5.66
CA THR A 117 0.17 -0.93 6.59
C THR A 117 0.40 -2.26 7.31
N THR A 118 0.25 -2.23 8.63
CA THR A 118 0.40 -3.41 9.49
C THR A 118 -0.84 -3.58 10.35
N LYS A 119 -0.92 -4.73 11.03
CA LYS A 119 -2.00 -5.03 11.98
C LYS A 119 -3.36 -4.95 11.32
N ILE A 120 -3.43 -5.44 10.11
CA ILE A 120 -4.69 -5.46 9.36
C ILE A 120 -5.58 -6.51 10.00
N ARG A 121 -6.81 -6.13 10.31
CA ARG A 121 -7.77 -7.06 10.89
C ARG A 121 -8.28 -8.02 9.81
N PRO A 122 -8.68 -9.24 10.20
CA PRO A 122 -9.37 -10.10 9.24
C PRO A 122 -10.57 -9.36 8.64
N LEU A 123 -10.72 -9.50 7.33
CA LEU A 123 -11.81 -8.83 6.60
C LEU A 123 -13.00 -9.77 6.52
N GLN A 124 -14.13 -9.34 7.06
CA GLN A 124 -15.38 -10.07 6.91
C GLN A 124 -15.91 -9.90 5.49
N PRO A 125 -16.80 -10.77 5.01
CA PRO A 125 -17.39 -10.58 3.70
C PRO A 125 -17.96 -9.18 3.55
N GLY A 126 -17.58 -8.48 2.48
CA GLY A 126 -18.00 -7.11 2.22
C GLY A 126 -17.10 -6.03 2.80
N ASP A 127 -16.20 -6.39 3.72
CA ASP A 127 -15.29 -5.42 4.32
C ASP A 127 -14.20 -5.02 3.36
N SER A 128 -13.69 -3.79 3.54
CA SER A 128 -12.52 -3.31 2.82
C SER A 128 -11.62 -2.54 3.76
N THR A 129 -10.35 -2.41 3.38
CA THR A 129 -9.37 -1.65 4.13
C THR A 129 -8.40 -0.98 3.18
N ALA A 130 -8.03 0.26 3.50
CA ALA A 130 -7.01 0.98 2.73
C ALA A 130 -5.64 0.52 3.21
N VAL A 131 -4.71 0.36 2.24
CA VAL A 131 -3.33 -0.04 2.55
C VAL A 131 -2.38 0.81 1.74
N PHE A 132 -1.15 0.91 2.23
CA PHE A 132 -0.07 1.56 1.50
C PHE A 132 1.22 0.78 1.66
N MET A 133 2.12 0.96 0.70
CA MET A 133 3.45 0.35 0.70
C MET A 133 4.42 1.32 0.06
N GLN A 134 5.59 1.50 0.68
CA GLN A 134 6.63 2.36 0.12
C GLN A 134 7.84 1.52 -0.27
N PHE A 135 8.39 1.85 -1.43
CA PHE A 135 9.54 1.14 -2.02
C PHE A 135 10.61 2.15 -2.38
N PRO A 136 11.88 1.73 -2.46
CA PRO A 136 12.89 2.58 -3.11
C PRO A 136 12.45 2.86 -4.53
N ALA A 137 12.65 4.08 -5.01
CA ALA A 137 12.24 4.44 -6.36
C ALA A 137 13.18 3.83 -7.39
N PRO A 138 12.66 3.18 -8.43
CA PRO A 138 13.48 2.80 -9.58
C PRO A 138 14.01 4.06 -10.28
N PRO A 139 14.98 3.90 -11.19
CA PRO A 139 15.47 5.05 -11.95
C PRO A 139 14.34 5.80 -12.67
N ASN A 140 14.53 7.09 -12.90
CA ASN A 140 13.50 7.91 -13.53
C ASN A 140 13.10 7.43 -14.92
N THR A 141 13.99 6.67 -15.57
CA THR A 141 13.70 6.10 -16.88
C THR A 141 12.76 4.89 -16.80
N THR A 142 12.58 4.32 -15.61
CA THR A 142 11.65 3.22 -15.41
C THR A 142 10.27 3.79 -15.14
N THR A 143 9.35 3.59 -16.07
CA THR A 143 8.00 4.14 -15.97
C THR A 143 6.96 3.09 -15.63
N GLU A 144 7.31 1.81 -15.71
CA GLU A 144 6.39 0.72 -15.45
C GLU A 144 7.10 -0.38 -14.70
N VAL A 145 6.41 -0.96 -13.73
CA VAL A 145 6.92 -2.07 -12.92
C VAL A 145 5.84 -3.12 -12.75
N ASP A 146 6.26 -4.35 -12.47
CA ASP A 146 5.31 -5.39 -12.06
C ASP A 146 5.18 -5.35 -10.54
N PHE A 147 3.97 -5.39 -10.08
CA PHE A 147 3.65 -5.33 -8.66
C PHE A 147 3.04 -6.64 -8.23
N SER A 148 3.50 -7.17 -7.11
CA SER A 148 2.93 -8.39 -6.55
C SER A 148 2.86 -8.33 -5.03
N VAL A 149 1.84 -8.98 -4.51
CA VAL A 149 1.66 -9.20 -3.06
C VAL A 149 1.38 -10.68 -2.91
N PRO A 150 1.94 -11.34 -1.87
CA PRO A 150 1.67 -12.77 -1.68
C PRO A 150 0.18 -13.07 -1.70
N THR A 151 -0.19 -14.12 -2.39
CA THR A 151 -1.54 -14.63 -2.65
C THR A 151 -2.34 -13.87 -3.71
N PHE A 152 -1.83 -12.74 -4.21
CA PHE A 152 -2.49 -11.98 -5.27
C PHE A 152 -1.78 -12.20 -6.61
N ALA A 153 -2.55 -12.10 -7.69
CA ALA A 153 -1.97 -12.15 -9.04
C ALA A 153 -1.15 -10.89 -9.29
N THR A 154 -0.03 -11.06 -9.99
CA THR A 154 0.85 -9.96 -10.36
C THR A 154 0.19 -9.06 -11.41
N THR A 155 0.42 -7.77 -11.32
CA THR A 155 -0.06 -6.82 -12.33
C THR A 155 1.01 -5.78 -12.63
N SER A 156 0.92 -5.16 -13.79
CA SER A 156 1.80 -4.05 -14.18
C SER A 156 1.21 -2.74 -13.72
N LEU A 157 2.07 -1.87 -13.22
CA LEU A 157 1.68 -0.54 -12.75
C LEU A 157 2.55 0.51 -13.41
N LYS A 158 1.94 1.62 -13.79
CA LYS A 158 2.68 2.79 -14.26
C LYS A 158 2.96 3.69 -13.08
N ILE A 159 4.18 4.23 -13.04
CA ILE A 159 4.62 5.10 -11.96
C ILE A 159 4.40 6.55 -12.39
N SER A 160 3.68 7.33 -11.55
CA SER A 160 3.48 8.75 -11.76
C SER A 160 4.57 9.54 -11.05
N GLY A 161 4.99 10.66 -11.66
CA GLY A 161 5.96 11.56 -11.03
C GLY A 161 7.39 11.50 -11.53
#